data_ec9b7e7bf8255f7da2b183eaf905fd11
#
_entry.id   ec9b7e7bf8255f7da2b183eaf905fd11
#
_cell.length_a   1.000
_cell.length_b   1.000
_cell.length_c   1.000
_cell.angle_alpha   90.00
_cell.angle_beta   90.00
_cell.angle_gamma   90.00
#
_symmetry.space_group_name_H-M   'P 1'
#
loop_
_entity.id
_entity.type
_entity.pdbx_description
1 polymer ?
#
loop_
_entity_poly.entity_id
_entity_poly.type
_entity_poly.pdbx_seq_one_letter_code
_entity_poly.pdbx_strand_id
1 'polypeptide(L)'
;MPRTVWYPGHMAKGKRKLEELVQKLDLILEVRDARAPHLTSSPMSDQLSRICPVYIVLSRADLAEEGATKAWLQFFSSIKQKAWAFNFLEGRIQLLRRDLAKLRPAHRELRLAVVGIPNVGKSLFLNLLVGKKRAPVGGVPGITRGVSWYKGQDILAVDSPGILDPRSHNEVHRRLAWLGCSKAEVIGGTDVVALSLIEHLKERGHWHLVEKKWNIENVEEEPLVTLEKIGHRLGCLVSGGRVDLLLAGQRFLDAFSTGKLGRITLEWPGERYPWEIE
;
A
#
# COMPACT_ATOMS: atom_id res chain seq x y z
N MET A 1 -5.27 21.02 -18.09
CA MET A 1 -4.86 21.41 -16.72
C MET A 1 -4.98 20.17 -15.85
N PRO A 2 -3.94 19.74 -15.12
CA PRO A 2 -4.07 18.61 -14.22
C PRO A 2 -5.06 18.99 -13.12
N ARG A 3 -6.18 18.27 -13.03
CA ARG A 3 -7.11 18.39 -11.91
C ARG A 3 -6.37 17.96 -10.66
N THR A 4 -6.29 18.87 -9.67
CA THR A 4 -5.68 18.59 -8.37
C THR A 4 -6.39 17.38 -7.77
N VAL A 5 -5.72 16.25 -7.73
CA VAL A 5 -6.22 15.05 -7.06
C VAL A 5 -6.46 15.41 -5.59
N TRP A 6 -7.64 15.06 -5.10
CA TRP A 6 -8.13 15.36 -3.76
C TRP A 6 -7.07 15.12 -2.66
N TYR A 7 -6.59 16.22 -2.07
CA TYR A 7 -5.66 16.22 -0.94
C TYR A 7 -6.39 16.79 0.28
N PRO A 8 -6.95 15.95 1.15
CA PRO A 8 -7.70 16.44 2.30
C PRO A 8 -6.82 17.23 3.25
N GLY A 9 -7.37 18.30 3.83
CA GLY A 9 -6.66 19.14 4.79
C GLY A 9 -6.07 18.38 6.00
N HIS A 10 -6.64 17.19 6.33
CA HIS A 10 -6.09 16.33 7.37
C HIS A 10 -4.75 15.68 6.98
N MET A 11 -4.48 15.45 5.68
CA MET A 11 -3.19 14.95 5.21
C MET A 11 -2.09 16.00 5.34
N ALA A 12 -2.37 17.25 4.95
CA ALA A 12 -1.44 18.36 5.13
C ALA A 12 -1.11 18.61 6.61
N LYS A 13 -2.14 18.60 7.47
CA LYS A 13 -1.98 18.72 8.92
C LYS A 13 -1.17 17.58 9.52
N GLY A 14 -1.38 16.36 9.04
CA GLY A 14 -0.66 15.17 9.50
C GLY A 14 0.81 15.20 9.08
N LYS A 15 1.10 15.63 7.84
CA LYS A 15 2.45 15.82 7.34
C LYS A 15 3.23 16.78 8.23
N ARG A 16 2.70 17.99 8.47
CA ARG A 16 3.33 19.00 9.32
C ARG A 16 3.60 18.48 10.74
N LYS A 17 2.64 17.78 11.34
CA LYS A 17 2.82 17.19 12.68
C LYS A 17 3.94 16.14 12.72
N LEU A 18 4.07 15.33 11.68
CA LEU A 18 5.14 14.34 11.61
C LEU A 18 6.51 15.01 11.43
N GLU A 19 6.61 16.06 10.61
CA GLU A 19 7.81 16.87 10.46
C GLU A 19 8.27 17.52 11.78
N GLU A 20 7.32 17.98 12.61
CA GLU A 20 7.61 18.51 13.95
C GLU A 20 8.10 17.43 14.94
N LEU A 21 7.72 16.17 14.71
CA LEU A 21 8.04 15.06 15.61
C LEU A 21 9.30 14.30 15.23
N VAL A 22 9.73 14.38 13.98
CA VAL A 22 10.78 13.51 13.42
C VAL A 22 12.07 13.54 14.23
N GLN A 23 12.45 14.70 14.79
CA GLN A 23 13.64 14.85 15.65
C GLN A 23 13.54 14.13 17.00
N LYS A 24 12.33 13.69 17.39
CA LYS A 24 12.07 12.96 18.64
C LYS A 24 11.91 11.46 18.40
N LEU A 25 11.98 11.02 17.15
CA LEU A 25 11.91 9.63 16.75
C LEU A 25 13.30 9.02 16.66
N ASP A 26 13.39 7.73 16.96
CA ASP A 26 14.59 6.93 16.74
C ASP A 26 14.58 6.27 15.37
N LEU A 27 13.35 6.04 14.81
CA LEU A 27 13.15 5.26 13.61
C LEU A 27 11.81 5.59 12.95
N ILE A 28 11.76 5.47 11.64
CA ILE A 28 10.53 5.47 10.84
C ILE A 28 10.39 4.09 10.19
N LEU A 29 9.19 3.49 10.29
CA LEU A 29 8.83 2.28 9.56
C LEU A 29 7.87 2.66 8.44
N GLU A 30 8.35 2.55 7.20
CA GLU A 30 7.55 2.80 6.02
C GLU A 30 6.89 1.52 5.54
N VAL A 31 5.56 1.51 5.53
CA VAL A 31 4.76 0.38 5.02
C VAL A 31 4.50 0.57 3.53
N ARG A 32 4.90 -0.42 2.74
CA ARG A 32 4.68 -0.51 1.29
C ARG A 32 3.95 -1.81 0.95
N ASP A 33 3.27 -1.87 -0.18
CA ASP A 33 2.66 -3.12 -0.68
C ASP A 33 3.74 -3.97 -1.37
N ALA A 34 3.88 -5.24 -1.00
CA ALA A 34 4.88 -6.15 -1.57
C ALA A 34 4.68 -6.40 -3.08
N ARG A 35 3.48 -6.16 -3.61
CA ARG A 35 3.19 -6.30 -5.05
C ARG A 35 3.76 -5.15 -5.89
N ALA A 36 3.95 -3.99 -5.27
CA ALA A 36 4.43 -2.77 -5.93
C ALA A 36 5.19 -1.88 -4.93
N PRO A 37 6.41 -2.27 -4.50
CA PRO A 37 7.14 -1.56 -3.45
C PRO A 37 7.58 -0.16 -3.84
N HIS A 38 7.84 0.12 -5.11
CA HIS A 38 8.22 1.44 -5.60
C HIS A 38 6.98 2.34 -5.74
N LEU A 39 5.96 1.89 -6.46
CA LEU A 39 4.69 2.61 -6.65
C LEU A 39 4.03 3.01 -5.31
N THR A 40 4.16 2.17 -4.29
CA THR A 40 3.57 2.40 -2.97
C THR A 40 4.52 3.07 -1.98
N SER A 41 5.65 3.59 -2.44
CA SER A 41 6.54 4.42 -1.62
C SER A 41 5.85 5.72 -1.20
N SER A 42 6.19 6.19 -0.01
CA SER A 42 5.66 7.45 0.50
C SER A 42 6.56 8.62 0.11
N PRO A 43 6.02 9.69 -0.47
CA PRO A 43 6.82 10.88 -0.79
C PRO A 43 7.43 11.55 0.44
N MET A 44 6.94 11.22 1.63
CA MET A 44 7.52 11.71 2.88
C MET A 44 8.79 10.97 3.29
N SER A 45 8.93 9.70 2.93
CA SER A 45 10.05 8.87 3.38
C SER A 45 11.38 9.44 2.94
N ASP A 46 11.48 9.93 1.72
CA ASP A 46 12.70 10.54 1.18
C ASP A 46 13.07 11.84 1.92
N GLN A 47 12.08 12.64 2.28
CA GLN A 47 12.30 13.88 3.03
C GLN A 47 12.74 13.58 4.47
N LEU A 48 12.11 12.60 5.11
CA LEU A 48 12.35 12.26 6.51
C LEU A 48 13.62 11.43 6.70
N SER A 49 14.05 10.67 5.70
CA SER A 49 15.27 9.84 5.74
C SER A 49 16.55 10.64 5.98
N ARG A 50 16.52 11.93 5.66
CA ARG A 50 17.63 12.87 5.92
C ARG A 50 17.80 13.22 7.40
N ILE A 51 16.76 12.98 8.21
CA ILE A 51 16.69 13.39 9.63
C ILE A 51 16.64 12.16 10.55
N CYS A 52 15.91 11.12 10.14
CA CYS A 52 15.66 9.93 10.94
C CYS A 52 15.78 8.67 10.06
N PRO A 53 16.38 7.58 10.55
CA PRO A 53 16.46 6.33 9.79
C PRO A 53 15.07 5.86 9.35
N VAL A 54 14.92 5.49 8.08
CA VAL A 54 13.69 4.92 7.52
C VAL A 54 13.96 3.47 7.16
N TYR A 55 13.14 2.54 7.66
CA TYR A 55 13.19 1.12 7.32
C TYR A 55 11.88 0.72 6.66
N ILE A 56 11.95 -0.22 5.71
CA ILE A 56 10.82 -0.62 4.86
C ILE A 56 10.15 -1.88 5.42
N VAL A 57 8.82 -1.87 5.42
CA VAL A 57 8.02 -3.03 5.78
C VAL A 57 7.05 -3.31 4.63
N LEU A 58 7.31 -4.39 3.88
CA LEU A 58 6.44 -4.85 2.82
C LEU A 58 5.25 -5.59 3.42
N SER A 59 4.07 -5.03 3.25
CA SER A 59 2.78 -5.65 3.61
C SER A 59 2.30 -6.58 2.50
N ARG A 60 1.30 -7.41 2.79
CA ARG A 60 0.65 -8.28 1.79
C ARG A 60 1.63 -9.17 1.01
N ALA A 61 2.68 -9.64 1.66
CA ALA A 61 3.66 -10.54 1.05
C ALA A 61 3.05 -11.87 0.58
N ASP A 62 1.91 -12.25 1.13
CA ASP A 62 1.07 -13.38 0.71
C ASP A 62 0.36 -13.16 -0.65
N LEU A 63 0.20 -11.91 -1.09
CA LEU A 63 -0.44 -11.53 -2.35
C LEU A 63 0.56 -11.28 -3.48
N ALA A 64 1.84 -11.14 -3.16
CA ALA A 64 2.93 -11.02 -4.13
C ALA A 64 3.53 -12.38 -4.49
N GLU A 65 4.17 -12.46 -5.64
CA GLU A 65 4.98 -13.61 -6.01
C GLU A 65 6.19 -13.72 -5.08
N GLU A 66 6.47 -14.94 -4.62
CA GLU A 66 7.55 -15.17 -3.64
C GLU A 66 8.92 -14.78 -4.19
N GLY A 67 9.16 -15.06 -5.48
CA GLY A 67 10.39 -14.69 -6.18
C GLY A 67 10.61 -13.18 -6.21
N ALA A 68 9.55 -12.42 -6.52
CA ALA A 68 9.61 -10.96 -6.54
C ALA A 68 9.83 -10.36 -5.14
N THR A 69 9.15 -10.90 -4.13
CA THR A 69 9.36 -10.46 -2.74
C THR A 69 10.81 -10.69 -2.29
N LYS A 70 11.40 -11.87 -2.61
CA LYS A 70 12.81 -12.16 -2.33
C LYS A 70 13.76 -11.21 -3.08
N ALA A 71 13.49 -10.96 -4.37
CA ALA A 71 14.29 -10.04 -5.17
C ALA A 71 14.26 -8.61 -4.61
N TRP A 72 13.10 -8.12 -4.17
CA TRP A 72 12.98 -6.81 -3.53
C TRP A 72 13.76 -6.73 -2.21
N LEU A 73 13.69 -7.76 -1.35
CA LEU A 73 14.47 -7.77 -0.11
C LEU A 73 15.99 -7.77 -0.38
N GLN A 74 16.44 -8.50 -1.40
CA GLN A 74 17.84 -8.49 -1.85
C GLN A 74 18.24 -7.12 -2.40
N PHE A 75 17.39 -6.49 -3.22
CA PHE A 75 17.62 -5.14 -3.74
C PHE A 75 17.77 -4.12 -2.61
N PHE A 76 16.85 -4.09 -1.65
CA PHE A 76 16.97 -3.20 -0.49
C PHE A 76 18.24 -3.45 0.31
N SER A 77 18.61 -4.71 0.51
CA SER A 77 19.87 -5.07 1.18
C SER A 77 21.11 -4.56 0.42
N SER A 78 21.12 -4.64 -0.91
CA SER A 78 22.24 -4.17 -1.74
C SER A 78 22.49 -2.67 -1.63
N ILE A 79 21.44 -1.90 -1.43
CA ILE A 79 21.53 -0.43 -1.18
C ILE A 79 21.57 -0.09 0.31
N LYS A 80 21.89 -1.06 1.18
CA LYS A 80 21.97 -0.91 2.64
C LYS A 80 20.66 -0.41 3.30
N GLN A 81 19.54 -0.60 2.65
CA GLN A 81 18.22 -0.27 3.17
C GLN A 81 17.66 -1.48 3.92
N LYS A 82 17.35 -1.34 5.21
CA LYS A 82 16.67 -2.41 5.96
C LYS A 82 15.23 -2.58 5.49
N ALA A 83 14.85 -3.83 5.21
CA ALA A 83 13.50 -4.17 4.80
C ALA A 83 13.07 -5.54 5.34
N TRP A 84 11.75 -5.70 5.55
CA TRP A 84 11.09 -6.96 5.90
C TRP A 84 9.80 -7.10 5.08
N ALA A 85 9.35 -8.34 4.88
CA ALA A 85 8.09 -8.64 4.20
C ALA A 85 7.24 -9.56 5.08
N PHE A 86 5.95 -9.22 5.23
CA PHE A 86 5.03 -9.95 6.08
C PHE A 86 3.62 -10.05 5.48
N ASN A 87 2.93 -11.14 5.84
CA ASN A 87 1.48 -11.19 5.85
C ASN A 87 1.00 -10.70 7.23
N PHE A 88 0.42 -9.50 7.28
CA PHE A 88 -0.04 -8.92 8.55
C PHE A 88 -1.25 -9.66 9.14
N LEU A 89 -2.01 -10.39 8.32
CA LEU A 89 -3.16 -11.18 8.79
C LEU A 89 -2.72 -12.38 9.63
N GLU A 90 -1.54 -12.93 9.37
CA GLU A 90 -0.94 -13.99 10.19
C GLU A 90 -0.40 -13.48 11.53
N GLY A 91 -0.14 -12.19 11.65
CA GLY A 91 0.38 -11.58 12.87
C GLY A 91 1.82 -11.93 13.23
N ARG A 92 2.56 -12.57 12.33
CA ARG A 92 3.92 -13.07 12.56
C ARG A 92 4.97 -12.00 12.22
N ILE A 93 5.30 -11.13 13.20
CA ILE A 93 6.32 -10.07 13.06
C ILE A 93 7.50 -10.24 14.03
N GLN A 94 7.77 -11.47 14.50
CA GLN A 94 8.77 -11.74 15.54
C GLN A 94 10.19 -11.33 15.10
N LEU A 95 10.54 -11.56 13.82
CA LEU A 95 11.83 -11.15 13.27
C LEU A 95 12.03 -9.63 13.39
N LEU A 96 11.02 -8.85 12.95
CA LEU A 96 11.05 -7.41 13.09
C LEU A 96 11.16 -6.98 14.56
N ARG A 97 10.36 -7.56 15.46
CA ARG A 97 10.41 -7.24 16.90
C ARG A 97 11.79 -7.47 17.48
N ARG A 98 12.44 -8.60 17.15
CA ARG A 98 13.81 -8.92 17.58
C ARG A 98 14.81 -7.87 17.08
N ASP A 99 14.67 -7.43 15.83
CA ASP A 99 15.58 -6.45 15.26
C ASP A 99 15.35 -5.05 15.83
N LEU A 100 14.09 -4.67 16.07
CA LEU A 100 13.76 -3.41 16.74
C LEU A 100 14.23 -3.37 18.19
N ALA A 101 14.19 -4.49 18.91
CA ALA A 101 14.66 -4.57 20.29
C ALA A 101 16.16 -4.21 20.40
N LYS A 102 16.97 -4.52 19.38
CA LYS A 102 18.40 -4.15 19.33
C LYS A 102 18.65 -2.65 19.16
N LEU A 103 17.64 -1.92 18.65
CA LEU A 103 17.72 -0.47 18.41
C LEU A 103 17.19 0.35 19.58
N ARG A 104 16.61 -0.32 20.57
CA ARG A 104 16.02 0.35 21.73
C ARG A 104 17.08 1.03 22.58
N PRO A 105 16.93 2.32 22.93
CA PRO A 105 17.78 2.98 23.91
C PRO A 105 17.69 2.31 25.29
N ALA A 106 18.78 2.31 26.05
CA ALA A 106 18.88 1.58 27.33
C ALA A 106 17.82 1.99 28.38
N HIS A 107 17.41 3.27 28.37
CA HIS A 107 16.61 3.86 29.45
C HIS A 107 15.17 4.27 29.06
N ARG A 108 14.72 3.93 27.83
CA ARG A 108 13.37 4.25 27.39
C ARG A 108 12.90 3.33 26.26
N GLU A 109 11.63 3.41 25.92
CA GLU A 109 11.05 2.75 24.76
C GLU A 109 11.64 3.30 23.45
N LEU A 110 11.69 2.45 22.43
CA LEU A 110 11.99 2.85 21.05
C LEU A 110 10.84 3.71 20.50
N ARG A 111 11.12 4.94 20.14
CA ARG A 111 10.14 5.89 19.58
C ARG A 111 10.16 5.78 18.07
N LEU A 112 9.03 5.42 17.48
CA LEU A 112 8.93 5.25 16.04
C LEU A 112 7.64 5.81 15.46
N ALA A 113 7.67 6.17 14.17
CA ALA A 113 6.49 6.46 13.39
C ALA A 113 6.25 5.37 12.36
N VAL A 114 4.96 5.05 12.12
CA VAL A 114 4.53 4.21 11.01
C VAL A 114 4.01 5.13 9.91
N VAL A 115 4.68 5.12 8.77
CA VAL A 115 4.33 5.96 7.61
C VAL A 115 3.97 5.12 6.39
N GLY A 116 3.43 5.73 5.36
CA GLY A 116 3.08 5.10 4.09
C GLY A 116 1.83 5.72 3.47
N ILE A 117 1.50 5.33 2.25
CA ILE A 117 0.33 5.80 1.53
C ILE A 117 -0.99 5.28 2.16
N PRO A 118 -2.16 5.83 1.78
CA PRO A 118 -3.45 5.29 2.25
C PRO A 118 -3.63 3.81 1.93
N ASN A 119 -4.34 3.10 2.79
CA ASN A 119 -4.77 1.70 2.64
C ASN A 119 -3.66 0.64 2.43
N VAL A 120 -2.39 0.99 2.59
CA VAL A 120 -1.26 0.07 2.46
C VAL A 120 -1.10 -0.89 3.66
N GLY A 121 -1.91 -0.72 4.72
CA GLY A 121 -1.91 -1.60 5.89
C GLY A 121 -1.29 -1.02 7.16
N LYS A 122 -0.99 0.31 7.21
CA LYS A 122 -0.37 0.97 8.38
C LYS A 122 -1.05 0.69 9.70
N SER A 123 -2.36 0.88 9.78
CA SER A 123 -3.11 0.69 11.03
C SER A 123 -3.13 -0.75 11.49
N LEU A 124 -3.18 -1.71 10.56
CA LEU A 124 -3.05 -3.13 10.89
C LEU A 124 -1.64 -3.45 11.42
N PHE A 125 -0.62 -2.93 10.75
CA PHE A 125 0.77 -3.09 11.18
C PHE A 125 1.02 -2.46 12.55
N LEU A 126 0.52 -1.24 12.78
CA LEU A 126 0.62 -0.59 14.08
C LEU A 126 -0.03 -1.43 15.21
N ASN A 127 -1.21 -2.04 14.94
CA ASN A 127 -1.85 -2.94 15.88
C ASN A 127 -0.99 -4.17 16.21
N LEU A 128 -0.27 -4.70 15.22
CA LEU A 128 0.68 -5.79 15.44
C LEU A 128 1.88 -5.34 16.28
N LEU A 129 2.39 -4.12 16.08
CA LEU A 129 3.52 -3.59 16.84
C LEU A 129 3.18 -3.36 18.32
N VAL A 130 2.05 -2.72 18.60
CA VAL A 130 1.71 -2.28 19.96
C VAL A 130 0.79 -3.26 20.71
N GLY A 131 0.23 -4.28 20.02
CA GLY A 131 -0.72 -5.24 20.58
C GLY A 131 -2.18 -4.82 20.40
N LYS A 132 -3.12 -5.77 20.62
CA LYS A 132 -4.55 -5.61 20.31
C LYS A 132 -5.29 -4.56 21.16
N LYS A 133 -4.77 -4.17 22.32
CA LYS A 133 -5.36 -3.14 23.19
C LYS A 133 -4.69 -1.78 22.90
N ARG A 134 -5.14 -1.16 21.84
CA ARG A 134 -4.68 0.11 21.35
C ARG A 134 -5.43 1.26 22.03
N ALA A 135 -4.87 1.79 23.09
CA ALA A 135 -5.30 3.07 23.65
C ALA A 135 -4.23 4.13 23.37
N PRO A 136 -4.61 5.33 22.89
CA PRO A 136 -3.67 6.43 22.82
C PRO A 136 -3.13 6.75 24.22
N VAL A 137 -1.81 6.91 24.33
CA VAL A 137 -1.19 7.35 25.58
C VAL A 137 -1.15 8.88 25.57
N GLY A 138 -1.91 9.50 26.47
CA GLY A 138 -1.86 10.94 26.69
C GLY A 138 -0.66 11.32 27.57
N GLY A 139 -0.11 12.54 27.36
CA GLY A 139 0.78 13.16 28.34
C GLY A 139 2.19 12.57 28.46
N VAL A 140 2.75 11.98 27.41
CA VAL A 140 4.17 11.60 27.44
C VAL A 140 5.03 12.85 27.54
N PRO A 141 5.87 13.00 28.61
CA PRO A 141 6.67 14.20 28.83
C PRO A 141 7.61 14.50 27.65
N GLY A 142 7.67 15.76 27.24
CA GLY A 142 8.52 16.20 26.13
C GLY A 142 7.99 15.92 24.73
N ILE A 143 6.74 15.45 24.58
CA ILE A 143 6.11 15.12 23.29
C ILE A 143 5.00 16.13 22.97
N THR A 144 4.90 16.50 21.69
CA THR A 144 3.99 17.52 21.17
C THR A 144 2.52 17.14 21.41
N ARG A 145 1.71 18.07 21.92
CA ARG A 145 0.26 17.89 22.10
C ARG A 145 -0.43 17.66 20.74
N GLY A 146 -1.41 16.76 20.72
CA GLY A 146 -2.27 16.54 19.55
C GLY A 146 -1.80 15.45 18.56
N VAL A 147 -0.83 14.62 18.94
CA VAL A 147 -0.47 13.38 18.24
C VAL A 147 -0.79 12.19 19.14
N SER A 148 -1.41 11.16 18.55
CA SER A 148 -1.73 9.93 19.28
C SER A 148 -0.52 9.00 19.31
N TRP A 149 0.01 8.80 20.50
CA TRP A 149 1.04 7.80 20.75
C TRP A 149 0.43 6.51 21.25
N TYR A 150 0.95 5.40 20.80
CA TYR A 150 0.49 4.07 21.15
C TYR A 150 1.65 3.31 21.77
N LYS A 151 1.46 2.84 23.00
CA LYS A 151 2.49 2.12 23.76
C LYS A 151 2.35 0.61 23.54
N GLY A 152 3.45 -0.01 23.06
CA GLY A 152 3.69 -1.45 23.09
C GLY A 152 4.62 -1.83 24.24
N GLN A 153 5.11 -3.07 24.25
CA GLN A 153 5.97 -3.57 25.31
C GLN A 153 7.27 -2.76 25.47
N ASP A 154 7.98 -2.47 24.37
CA ASP A 154 9.25 -1.75 24.36
C ASP A 154 9.27 -0.64 23.29
N ILE A 155 8.09 -0.29 22.78
CA ILE A 155 7.89 0.60 21.62
C ILE A 155 6.87 1.65 21.99
N LEU A 156 7.16 2.87 21.60
CA LEU A 156 6.23 4.00 21.59
C LEU A 156 6.05 4.43 20.14
N ALA A 157 4.90 4.16 19.56
CA ALA A 157 4.63 4.33 18.13
C ALA A 157 3.61 5.44 17.85
N VAL A 158 3.82 6.16 16.75
CA VAL A 158 2.89 7.16 16.21
C VAL A 158 2.28 6.63 14.92
N ASP A 159 0.94 6.75 14.80
CA ASP A 159 0.25 6.55 13.52
C ASP A 159 0.30 7.85 12.71
N SER A 160 0.78 7.75 11.47
CA SER A 160 0.71 8.86 10.54
C SER A 160 -0.50 8.72 9.61
N PRO A 161 -1.14 9.82 9.19
CA PRO A 161 -2.10 9.74 8.10
C PRO A 161 -1.41 9.21 6.84
N GLY A 162 -2.15 8.47 6.00
CA GLY A 162 -1.66 8.09 4.68
C GLY A 162 -1.50 9.34 3.81
N ILE A 163 -0.33 9.52 3.23
CA ILE A 163 -0.02 10.69 2.42
C ILE A 163 0.31 10.22 1.01
N LEU A 164 -0.46 10.71 0.03
CA LEU A 164 -0.17 10.61 -1.39
C LEU A 164 0.35 11.97 -1.88
N ASP A 165 1.20 11.98 -2.89
CA ASP A 165 1.57 13.22 -3.55
C ASP A 165 0.39 13.71 -4.41
N PRO A 166 -0.19 14.89 -4.13
CA PRO A 166 -1.31 15.41 -4.90
C PRO A 166 -0.92 15.79 -6.34
N ARG A 167 0.36 15.86 -6.64
CA ARG A 167 0.91 16.17 -7.96
C ARG A 167 1.24 14.94 -8.78
N SER A 168 1.07 13.72 -8.22
CA SER A 168 1.26 12.50 -8.98
C SER A 168 0.35 12.43 -10.20
N HIS A 169 0.87 11.91 -11.30
CA HIS A 169 0.13 11.74 -12.54
C HIS A 169 -1.09 10.82 -12.35
N ASN A 170 -2.14 11.03 -13.15
CA ASN A 170 -3.33 10.18 -13.14
C ASN A 170 -3.00 8.69 -13.30
N GLU A 171 -1.93 8.38 -14.03
CA GLU A 171 -1.47 7.03 -14.25
C GLU A 171 -0.98 6.35 -12.97
N VAL A 172 -0.24 7.06 -12.13
CA VAL A 172 0.17 6.59 -10.79
C VAL A 172 -1.07 6.32 -9.93
N HIS A 173 -2.03 7.27 -9.91
CA HIS A 173 -3.26 7.08 -9.14
C HIS A 173 -4.12 5.92 -9.64
N ARG A 174 -4.14 5.67 -10.95
CA ARG A 174 -4.85 4.55 -11.57
C ARG A 174 -4.29 3.21 -11.06
N ARG A 175 -2.97 3.04 -11.05
CA ARG A 175 -2.31 1.84 -10.53
C ARG A 175 -2.44 1.68 -9.02
N LEU A 176 -2.37 2.78 -8.29
CA LEU A 176 -2.67 2.77 -6.85
C LEU A 176 -4.12 2.36 -6.57
N ALA A 177 -5.06 2.69 -7.47
CA ALA A 177 -6.46 2.24 -7.35
C ALA A 177 -6.61 0.73 -7.58
N TRP A 178 -5.78 0.09 -8.43
CA TRP A 178 -5.73 -1.38 -8.54
C TRP A 178 -5.45 -2.04 -7.19
N LEU A 179 -4.55 -1.45 -6.41
CA LEU A 179 -4.16 -1.94 -5.09
C LEU A 179 -5.12 -1.52 -3.96
N GLY A 180 -6.15 -0.72 -4.27
CA GLY A 180 -7.04 -0.10 -3.28
C GLY A 180 -6.40 1.04 -2.48
N CYS A 181 -5.26 1.57 -2.95
CA CYS A 181 -4.52 2.67 -2.30
C CYS A 181 -4.93 4.06 -2.79
N SER A 182 -5.69 4.18 -3.86
CA SER A 182 -6.32 5.40 -4.37
C SER A 182 -7.79 5.15 -4.71
N LYS A 183 -8.57 6.22 -4.85
CA LYS A 183 -9.99 6.14 -5.19
C LYS A 183 -10.19 6.14 -6.70
N ALA A 184 -10.91 5.14 -7.23
CA ALA A 184 -11.19 5.02 -8.65
C ALA A 184 -12.05 6.18 -9.20
N GLU A 185 -12.95 6.74 -8.37
CA GLU A 185 -13.85 7.84 -8.75
C GLU A 185 -13.08 9.11 -9.13
N VAL A 186 -11.90 9.30 -8.58
CA VAL A 186 -11.04 10.47 -8.89
C VAL A 186 -10.44 10.37 -10.29
N ILE A 187 -10.39 9.15 -10.87
CA ILE A 187 -9.66 8.82 -12.10
C ILE A 187 -10.62 8.44 -13.24
N GLY A 188 -11.91 8.56 -13.04
CA GLY A 188 -12.92 8.32 -14.07
C GLY A 188 -13.93 7.22 -13.75
N GLY A 189 -13.74 6.46 -12.68
CA GLY A 189 -14.65 5.40 -12.23
C GLY A 189 -13.99 4.03 -12.12
N THR A 190 -14.69 3.10 -11.51
CA THR A 190 -14.21 1.72 -11.28
C THR A 190 -14.10 0.93 -12.57
N ASP A 191 -14.94 1.21 -13.55
CA ASP A 191 -14.89 0.64 -14.90
C ASP A 191 -13.61 1.03 -15.63
N VAL A 192 -13.28 2.33 -15.69
CA VAL A 192 -12.06 2.85 -16.35
C VAL A 192 -10.80 2.26 -15.70
N VAL A 193 -10.77 2.20 -14.38
CA VAL A 193 -9.64 1.61 -13.65
C VAL A 193 -9.54 0.10 -13.89
N ALA A 194 -10.67 -0.60 -13.96
CA ALA A 194 -10.71 -2.03 -14.25
C ALA A 194 -10.24 -2.36 -15.67
N LEU A 195 -10.63 -1.56 -16.67
CA LEU A 195 -10.17 -1.74 -18.06
C LEU A 195 -8.64 -1.68 -18.13
N SER A 196 -8.04 -0.67 -17.48
CA SER A 196 -6.58 -0.53 -17.46
C SER A 196 -5.86 -1.68 -16.72
N LEU A 197 -6.49 -2.27 -15.69
CA LEU A 197 -5.95 -3.46 -15.02
C LEU A 197 -6.05 -4.70 -15.92
N ILE A 198 -7.15 -4.87 -16.67
CA ILE A 198 -7.33 -5.97 -17.64
C ILE A 198 -6.21 -5.93 -18.68
N GLU A 199 -5.96 -4.75 -19.28
CA GLU A 199 -4.86 -4.54 -20.23
C GLU A 199 -3.52 -4.96 -19.61
N HIS A 200 -3.21 -4.44 -18.45
CA HIS A 200 -1.96 -4.74 -17.76
C HIS A 200 -1.78 -6.23 -17.45
N LEU A 201 -2.83 -6.91 -16.98
CA LEU A 201 -2.74 -8.36 -16.69
C LEU A 201 -2.56 -9.20 -17.95
N LYS A 202 -3.13 -8.78 -19.08
CA LYS A 202 -2.92 -9.41 -20.38
C LYS A 202 -1.48 -9.21 -20.87
N GLU A 203 -1.00 -7.96 -20.87
CA GLU A 203 0.36 -7.60 -21.30
C GLU A 203 1.45 -8.31 -20.47
N ARG A 204 1.22 -8.46 -19.16
CA ARG A 204 2.19 -9.09 -18.25
C ARG A 204 2.02 -10.62 -18.12
N GLY A 205 1.13 -11.24 -18.89
CA GLY A 205 0.92 -12.69 -18.91
C GLY A 205 0.20 -13.26 -17.68
N HIS A 206 -0.42 -12.40 -16.86
CA HIS A 206 -1.16 -12.83 -15.65
C HIS A 206 -2.63 -13.16 -15.93
N TRP A 207 -3.09 -13.02 -17.18
CA TRP A 207 -4.49 -13.20 -17.53
C TRP A 207 -5.02 -14.61 -17.24
N HIS A 208 -4.19 -15.63 -17.37
CA HIS A 208 -4.53 -17.03 -17.04
C HIS A 208 -5.09 -17.21 -15.61
N LEU A 209 -4.74 -16.32 -14.66
CA LEU A 209 -5.28 -16.34 -13.29
C LEU A 209 -6.74 -15.90 -13.25
N VAL A 210 -7.11 -14.94 -14.09
CA VAL A 210 -8.50 -14.48 -14.26
C VAL A 210 -9.36 -15.56 -14.94
N GLU A 211 -8.83 -16.16 -16.01
CA GLU A 211 -9.47 -17.29 -16.71
C GLU A 211 -9.74 -18.44 -15.76
N LYS A 212 -8.72 -18.87 -15.04
CA LYS A 212 -8.85 -19.94 -14.02
C LYS A 212 -9.88 -19.60 -12.94
N LYS A 213 -9.94 -18.32 -12.49
CA LYS A 213 -10.82 -17.91 -11.40
C LYS A 213 -12.29 -17.92 -11.80
N TRP A 214 -12.61 -17.45 -13.01
CA TRP A 214 -13.99 -17.20 -13.41
C TRP A 214 -14.43 -18.01 -14.64
N ASN A 215 -13.54 -18.85 -15.21
CA ASN A 215 -13.76 -19.62 -16.43
C ASN A 215 -14.21 -18.69 -17.58
N ILE A 216 -13.41 -17.65 -17.84
CA ILE A 216 -13.62 -16.68 -18.90
C ILE A 216 -12.50 -16.88 -19.91
N GLU A 217 -12.83 -17.52 -21.03
CA GLU A 217 -11.90 -17.73 -22.14
C GLU A 217 -11.75 -16.46 -22.97
N ASN A 218 -10.58 -16.25 -23.54
CA ASN A 218 -10.16 -15.26 -24.54
C ASN A 218 -9.28 -14.10 -24.08
N VAL A 219 -7.98 -14.25 -24.39
CA VAL A 219 -6.95 -13.24 -24.14
C VAL A 219 -7.03 -12.08 -25.15
N GLU A 220 -7.53 -12.33 -26.38
CA GLU A 220 -7.44 -11.40 -27.51
C GLU A 220 -8.58 -10.35 -27.58
N GLU A 221 -9.58 -10.45 -26.71
CA GLU A 221 -10.71 -9.54 -26.74
C GLU A 221 -10.38 -8.16 -26.17
N GLU A 222 -11.08 -7.16 -26.67
CA GLU A 222 -11.07 -5.80 -26.13
C GLU A 222 -11.37 -5.79 -24.63
N PRO A 223 -10.66 -4.95 -23.83
CA PRO A 223 -10.85 -4.90 -22.38
C PRO A 223 -12.32 -4.67 -21.94
N LEU A 224 -13.07 -3.89 -22.70
CA LEU A 224 -14.48 -3.63 -22.41
C LEU A 224 -15.33 -4.89 -22.53
N VAL A 225 -15.17 -5.66 -23.62
CA VAL A 225 -15.88 -6.93 -23.82
C VAL A 225 -15.50 -7.93 -22.73
N THR A 226 -14.23 -7.93 -22.35
CA THR A 226 -13.73 -8.73 -21.23
C THR A 226 -14.40 -8.36 -19.91
N LEU A 227 -14.53 -7.05 -19.62
CA LEU A 227 -15.20 -6.57 -18.40
C LEU A 227 -16.70 -6.90 -18.39
N GLU A 228 -17.38 -6.84 -19.56
CA GLU A 228 -18.77 -7.27 -19.70
C GLU A 228 -18.93 -8.76 -19.37
N LYS A 229 -18.07 -9.63 -19.89
CA LYS A 229 -18.06 -11.08 -19.56
C LYS A 229 -17.87 -11.30 -18.05
N ILE A 230 -16.93 -10.60 -17.44
CA ILE A 230 -16.72 -10.63 -15.98
C ILE A 230 -18.00 -10.20 -15.27
N GLY A 231 -18.65 -9.12 -15.72
CA GLY A 231 -19.89 -8.61 -15.14
C GLY A 231 -21.03 -9.62 -15.22
N HIS A 232 -21.21 -10.27 -16.37
CA HIS A 232 -22.18 -11.36 -16.52
C HIS A 232 -21.88 -12.51 -15.57
N ARG A 233 -20.62 -12.96 -15.50
CA ARG A 233 -20.19 -14.06 -14.63
C ARG A 233 -20.40 -13.78 -13.15
N LEU A 234 -20.25 -12.51 -12.74
CA LEU A 234 -20.40 -12.07 -11.35
C LEU A 234 -21.84 -11.59 -11.02
N GLY A 235 -22.76 -11.65 -11.99
CA GLY A 235 -24.14 -11.19 -11.79
C GLY A 235 -24.25 -9.68 -11.58
N CYS A 236 -23.37 -8.88 -12.20
CA CYS A 236 -23.43 -7.42 -12.17
C CYS A 236 -24.37 -6.90 -13.25
N LEU A 237 -25.68 -7.09 -13.07
CA LEU A 237 -26.67 -6.77 -14.09
C LEU A 237 -27.63 -5.68 -13.62
N VAL A 238 -28.04 -4.81 -14.56
CA VAL A 238 -29.15 -3.85 -14.41
C VAL A 238 -30.41 -4.36 -15.10
N SER A 239 -31.52 -3.65 -14.92
CA SER A 239 -32.78 -3.96 -15.61
C SER A 239 -32.60 -4.08 -17.12
N GLY A 240 -33.16 -5.14 -17.70
CA GLY A 240 -33.02 -5.46 -19.13
C GLY A 240 -31.78 -6.33 -19.46
N GLY A 241 -31.10 -6.89 -18.44
CA GLY A 241 -30.01 -7.86 -18.62
C GLY A 241 -28.66 -7.27 -19.06
N ARG A 242 -28.54 -5.95 -19.08
CA ARG A 242 -27.27 -5.27 -19.39
C ARG A 242 -26.31 -5.31 -18.20
N VAL A 243 -25.01 -5.33 -18.47
CA VAL A 243 -23.99 -5.28 -17.43
C VAL A 243 -23.89 -3.88 -16.83
N ASP A 244 -23.85 -3.83 -15.50
CA ASP A 244 -23.42 -2.65 -14.74
C ASP A 244 -21.89 -2.66 -14.71
N LEU A 245 -21.27 -1.87 -15.60
CA LEU A 245 -19.81 -1.81 -15.74
C LEU A 245 -19.11 -1.24 -14.50
N LEU A 246 -19.75 -0.29 -13.79
CA LEU A 246 -19.20 0.26 -12.55
C LEU A 246 -19.14 -0.81 -11.47
N LEU A 247 -20.20 -1.58 -11.30
CA LEU A 247 -20.26 -2.67 -10.34
C LEU A 247 -19.32 -3.83 -10.72
N ALA A 248 -19.26 -4.18 -12.02
CA ALA A 248 -18.34 -5.17 -12.54
C ALA A 248 -16.89 -4.77 -12.28
N GLY A 249 -16.53 -3.51 -12.60
CA GLY A 249 -15.24 -2.93 -12.32
C GLY A 249 -14.88 -2.97 -10.84
N GLN A 250 -15.80 -2.55 -9.97
CA GLN A 250 -15.60 -2.61 -8.52
C GLN A 250 -15.28 -4.04 -8.04
N ARG A 251 -16.07 -5.03 -8.44
CA ARG A 251 -15.87 -6.43 -8.05
C ARG A 251 -14.57 -7.02 -8.59
N PHE A 252 -14.19 -6.64 -9.81
CA PHE A 252 -12.92 -7.06 -10.39
C PHE A 252 -11.73 -6.49 -9.63
N LEU A 253 -11.74 -5.18 -9.35
CA LEU A 253 -10.71 -4.49 -8.55
C LEU A 253 -10.63 -5.04 -7.13
N ASP A 254 -11.76 -5.33 -6.49
CA ASP A 254 -11.79 -5.95 -5.16
C ASP A 254 -11.19 -7.36 -5.18
N ALA A 255 -11.43 -8.14 -6.24
CA ALA A 255 -10.84 -9.46 -6.38
C ALA A 255 -9.32 -9.39 -6.54
N PHE A 256 -8.81 -8.42 -7.29
CA PHE A 256 -7.37 -8.19 -7.43
C PHE A 256 -6.76 -7.68 -6.13
N SER A 257 -7.29 -6.60 -5.56
CA SER A 257 -6.72 -5.94 -4.37
C SER A 257 -6.67 -6.85 -3.15
N THR A 258 -7.65 -7.77 -3.02
CA THR A 258 -7.74 -8.76 -1.92
C THR A 258 -7.05 -10.10 -2.22
N GLY A 259 -6.41 -10.25 -3.39
CA GLY A 259 -5.67 -11.46 -3.76
C GLY A 259 -6.53 -12.66 -4.18
N LYS A 260 -7.83 -12.46 -4.44
CA LYS A 260 -8.73 -13.54 -4.90
C LYS A 260 -8.40 -14.09 -6.27
N LEU A 261 -7.61 -13.37 -7.07
CA LEU A 261 -7.11 -13.81 -8.37
C LEU A 261 -5.83 -14.65 -8.26
N GLY A 262 -5.15 -14.63 -7.12
CA GLY A 262 -3.87 -15.28 -6.92
C GLY A 262 -2.76 -14.30 -6.56
N ARG A 263 -1.51 -14.78 -6.57
CA ARG A 263 -0.35 -13.95 -6.33
C ARG A 263 0.06 -13.25 -7.62
N ILE A 264 0.04 -11.92 -7.61
CA ILE A 264 0.38 -11.09 -8.77
C ILE A 264 1.30 -9.97 -8.31
N THR A 265 2.44 -9.85 -8.95
CA THR A 265 3.41 -8.77 -8.72
C THR A 265 3.34 -7.78 -9.87
N LEU A 266 3.30 -6.49 -9.53
CA LEU A 266 3.28 -5.40 -10.51
C LEU A 266 4.67 -4.85 -10.81
N GLU A 267 5.62 -5.06 -9.90
CA GLU A 267 6.97 -4.48 -9.98
C GLU A 267 8.05 -5.47 -9.58
N TRP A 268 9.11 -5.52 -10.39
CA TRP A 268 10.37 -6.20 -10.08
C TRP A 268 11.50 -5.18 -9.90
N PRO A 269 12.46 -5.41 -9.01
CA PRO A 269 13.57 -4.48 -8.83
C PRO A 269 14.43 -4.38 -10.09
N GLY A 270 14.78 -3.15 -10.49
CA GLY A 270 15.59 -2.89 -11.68
C GLY A 270 14.83 -2.78 -12.99
N GLU A 271 13.53 -3.08 -13.03
CA GLU A 271 12.68 -2.75 -14.17
C GLU A 271 12.32 -1.24 -14.15
N ARG A 272 12.26 -0.63 -15.34
CA ARG A 272 11.69 0.71 -15.51
C ARG A 272 10.21 0.58 -15.85
N TYR A 273 9.39 1.37 -15.19
CA TYR A 273 7.95 1.35 -15.40
C TYR A 273 7.47 2.65 -16.04
N PRO A 274 6.45 2.61 -16.91
CA PRO A 274 5.92 3.82 -17.58
C PRO A 274 5.40 4.90 -16.63
N TRP A 275 5.20 4.56 -15.36
CA TRP A 275 4.76 5.50 -14.33
C TRP A 275 5.90 6.11 -13.50
N GLU A 276 7.13 5.66 -13.73
CA GLU A 276 8.35 6.32 -13.23
C GLU A 276 8.68 7.46 -14.19
N ILE A 277 7.92 8.55 -14.09
CA ILE A 277 8.19 9.75 -14.87
C ILE A 277 9.20 10.58 -14.08
N GLU A 278 10.28 10.94 -14.76
CA GLU A 278 11.37 11.79 -14.29
C GLU A 278 10.88 13.15 -13.77
#